data_a770ded48104889f488db8884a730eeb
#
_entry.id   a770ded48104889f488db8884a730eeb
#
_cell.length_a   1.000
_cell.length_b   1.000
_cell.length_c   1.000
_cell.angle_alpha   90.00
_cell.angle_beta   90.00
_cell.angle_gamma   90.00
#
_symmetry.space_group_name_H-M   'P 1'
#
loop_
_entity.id
_entity.type
_entity.pdbx_description
1 polymer ?
#
loop_
_entity_poly.entity_id
_entity_poly.type
_entity_poly.pdbx_seq_one_letter_code
_entity_poly.pdbx_strand_id
1 'polypeptide(L)'
;WDHEQVNWIREQIETPEQIEFTEEEKLRMLDRLCWSDHFETFLATKYPTSKRFGLEGCEVLIVGMKELIDTAVEGGVEAVVLGMPHRGRLNVLANVVRKPLEQIFAEFQGVATPNPDDDFSGSGDVKYHLGMSYTRQTVSGKPVQISLVANPSHLEAVNPVVEGKVRAKQHYMGDNERTRVMPILLHGDAAFSGQGVVFE
;
A
#
# COMPACT_ATOMS: atom_id res chain seq x y z
N TRP A 1 18.82 -1.70 -23.84
CA TRP A 1 18.13 -2.71 -23.04
C TRP A 1 19.10 -3.85 -22.77
N ASP A 2 19.23 -4.23 -21.50
CA ASP A 2 20.02 -5.41 -21.13
C ASP A 2 19.20 -6.66 -21.46
N HIS A 3 19.64 -7.37 -22.50
CA HIS A 3 18.95 -8.58 -22.97
C HIS A 3 18.98 -9.72 -21.94
N GLU A 4 20.01 -9.79 -21.10
CA GLU A 4 20.11 -10.81 -20.06
C GLU A 4 19.06 -10.55 -18.98
N GLN A 5 18.88 -9.29 -18.52
CA GLN A 5 17.84 -8.92 -17.58
C GLN A 5 16.43 -9.20 -18.13
N VAL A 6 16.17 -8.83 -19.39
CA VAL A 6 14.86 -9.07 -20.01
C VAL A 6 14.54 -10.56 -20.09
N ASN A 7 15.52 -11.37 -20.51
CA ASN A 7 15.34 -12.82 -20.60
C ASN A 7 15.13 -13.44 -19.22
N TRP A 8 15.91 -13.03 -18.22
CA TRP A 8 15.73 -13.51 -16.84
C TRP A 8 14.33 -13.17 -16.30
N ILE A 9 13.85 -11.95 -16.50
CA ILE A 9 12.49 -11.55 -16.08
C ILE A 9 11.43 -12.39 -16.78
N ARG A 10 11.58 -12.62 -18.09
CA ARG A 10 10.65 -13.48 -18.85
C ARG A 10 10.64 -14.91 -18.32
N GLU A 11 11.80 -15.48 -18.08
CA GLU A 11 11.91 -16.83 -17.51
C GLU A 11 11.21 -16.92 -16.15
N GLN A 12 11.35 -15.89 -15.28
CA GLN A 12 10.67 -15.88 -13.99
C GLN A 12 9.14 -15.76 -14.11
N ILE A 13 8.63 -15.04 -15.10
CA ILE A 13 7.19 -14.75 -15.24
C ILE A 13 6.49 -15.80 -16.12
N GLU A 14 7.13 -16.22 -17.20
CA GLU A 14 6.51 -17.05 -18.25
C GLU A 14 6.75 -18.56 -18.04
N THR A 15 7.74 -18.94 -17.23
CA THR A 15 7.93 -20.35 -16.86
C THR A 15 6.91 -20.72 -15.80
N PRO A 16 6.02 -21.68 -16.06
CA PRO A 16 5.05 -22.12 -15.07
C PRO A 16 5.75 -22.94 -13.98
N GLU A 17 6.43 -22.28 -13.06
CA GLU A 17 6.77 -22.93 -11.80
C GLU A 17 5.47 -23.16 -11.05
N GLN A 18 5.22 -24.40 -10.68
CA GLN A 18 4.13 -24.71 -9.76
C GLN A 18 4.54 -24.20 -8.39
N ILE A 19 4.13 -22.96 -8.07
CA ILE A 19 4.24 -22.46 -6.70
C ILE A 19 3.29 -23.27 -5.84
N GLU A 20 3.84 -24.18 -5.08
CA GLU A 20 3.08 -24.94 -4.10
C GLU A 20 3.03 -24.18 -2.78
N PHE A 21 1.85 -23.77 -2.39
CA PHE A 21 1.60 -23.18 -1.08
C PHE A 21 1.26 -24.24 -0.05
N THR A 22 1.83 -24.14 1.14
CA THR A 22 1.44 -24.94 2.30
C THR A 22 0.01 -24.63 2.72
N GLU A 23 -0.60 -25.51 3.51
CA GLU A 23 -1.96 -25.28 4.04
C GLU A 23 -2.02 -24.03 4.92
N GLU A 24 -0.98 -23.78 5.71
CA GLU A 24 -0.88 -22.57 6.55
C GLU A 24 -0.84 -21.29 5.70
N GLU A 25 -0.07 -21.28 4.62
CA GLU A 25 -0.03 -20.15 3.68
C GLU A 25 -1.38 -19.94 3.01
N LYS A 26 -2.05 -21.00 2.56
CA LYS A 26 -3.39 -20.91 1.96
C LYS A 26 -4.41 -20.35 2.94
N LEU A 27 -4.39 -20.80 4.20
CA LEU A 27 -5.27 -20.26 5.24
C LEU A 27 -4.99 -18.80 5.55
N ARG A 28 -3.72 -18.42 5.61
CA ARG A 28 -3.32 -17.01 5.79
C ARG A 28 -3.75 -16.14 4.64
N MET A 29 -3.63 -16.61 3.39
CA MET A 29 -4.12 -15.90 2.20
C MET A 29 -5.63 -15.73 2.23
N LEU A 30 -6.36 -16.79 2.59
CA LEU A 30 -7.82 -16.77 2.73
C LEU A 30 -8.26 -15.78 3.81
N ASP A 31 -7.63 -15.81 4.99
CA ASP A 31 -7.91 -14.84 6.05
C ASP A 31 -7.71 -13.39 5.58
N ARG A 32 -6.58 -13.11 4.92
CA ARG A 32 -6.28 -11.77 4.36
C ARG A 32 -7.30 -11.36 3.30
N LEU A 33 -7.75 -12.28 2.47
CA LEU A 33 -8.76 -12.04 1.44
C LEU A 33 -10.12 -11.74 2.08
N CYS A 34 -10.53 -12.53 3.08
CA CYS A 34 -11.76 -12.29 3.83
C CYS A 34 -11.76 -10.92 4.51
N TRP A 35 -10.65 -10.51 5.11
CA TRP A 35 -10.53 -9.17 5.69
C TRP A 35 -10.69 -8.06 4.65
N SER A 36 -10.12 -8.23 3.46
CA SER A 36 -10.25 -7.27 2.35
C SER A 36 -11.71 -7.14 1.89
N ASP A 37 -12.36 -8.26 1.60
CA ASP A 37 -13.74 -8.31 1.11
C ASP A 37 -14.74 -7.82 2.18
N HIS A 38 -14.64 -8.35 3.40
CA HIS A 38 -15.56 -7.99 4.47
C HIS A 38 -15.47 -6.53 4.86
N PHE A 39 -14.26 -5.93 4.84
CA PHE A 39 -14.09 -4.51 5.11
C PHE A 39 -14.87 -3.65 4.11
N GLU A 40 -14.76 -3.93 2.82
CA GLU A 40 -15.47 -3.18 1.77
C GLU A 40 -16.97 -3.43 1.79
N THR A 41 -17.39 -4.66 2.00
CA THR A 41 -18.80 -5.04 2.15
C THR A 41 -19.44 -4.34 3.37
N PHE A 42 -18.71 -4.27 4.49
CA PHE A 42 -19.16 -3.52 5.67
C PHE A 42 -19.31 -2.03 5.36
N LEU A 43 -18.32 -1.41 4.72
CA LEU A 43 -18.40 0.00 4.35
C LEU A 43 -19.55 0.28 3.38
N ALA A 44 -19.78 -0.61 2.41
CA ALA A 44 -20.88 -0.48 1.46
C ALA A 44 -22.25 -0.53 2.15
N THR A 45 -22.39 -1.39 3.14
CA THR A 45 -23.62 -1.53 3.92
C THR A 45 -23.83 -0.35 4.88
N LYS A 46 -22.77 0.07 5.56
CA LYS A 46 -22.86 1.10 6.61
C LYS A 46 -22.90 2.52 6.06
N TYR A 47 -22.21 2.77 4.94
CA TYR A 47 -22.06 4.09 4.32
C TYR A 47 -22.41 4.06 2.82
N PRO A 48 -23.67 3.67 2.45
CA PRO A 48 -24.06 3.43 1.06
C PRO A 48 -23.99 4.69 0.18
N THR A 49 -24.20 5.87 0.76
CA THR A 49 -24.21 7.16 0.04
C THR A 49 -22.84 7.83 -0.06
N SER A 50 -21.85 7.33 0.67
CA SER A 50 -20.49 7.89 0.65
C SER A 50 -19.66 7.26 -0.48
N LYS A 51 -18.75 8.04 -1.07
CA LYS A 51 -17.71 7.48 -1.93
C LYS A 51 -16.79 6.58 -1.08
N ARG A 52 -16.49 5.38 -1.57
CA ARG A 52 -15.66 4.40 -0.87
C ARG A 52 -14.43 3.98 -1.68
N PHE A 53 -14.52 4.06 -3.02
CA PHE A 53 -13.46 3.68 -3.95
C PHE A 53 -12.85 2.31 -3.60
N GLY A 54 -13.68 1.28 -3.60
CA GLY A 54 -13.26 -0.07 -3.27
C GLY A 54 -12.41 -0.73 -4.36
N LEU A 55 -11.98 -1.93 -4.07
CA LEU A 55 -11.15 -2.74 -4.98
C LEU A 55 -11.98 -3.57 -5.96
N GLU A 56 -13.25 -3.75 -5.72
CA GLU A 56 -14.24 -4.55 -6.47
C GLU A 56 -13.62 -5.45 -7.56
N GLY A 57 -13.35 -6.69 -7.21
CA GLY A 57 -12.72 -7.69 -8.10
C GLY A 57 -11.19 -7.75 -8.04
N CYS A 58 -10.55 -6.85 -7.29
CA CYS A 58 -9.11 -6.83 -7.06
C CYS A 58 -8.73 -6.97 -5.57
N GLU A 59 -9.57 -7.58 -4.76
CA GLU A 59 -9.38 -7.74 -3.29
C GLU A 59 -8.10 -8.51 -2.98
N VAL A 60 -7.66 -9.38 -3.88
CA VAL A 60 -6.39 -10.12 -3.80
C VAL A 60 -5.16 -9.22 -3.74
N LEU A 61 -5.27 -7.94 -4.16
CA LEU A 61 -4.20 -6.95 -4.02
C LEU A 61 -3.71 -6.85 -2.57
N ILE A 62 -4.63 -6.88 -1.60
CA ILE A 62 -4.28 -6.82 -0.17
C ILE A 62 -3.44 -8.03 0.25
N VAL A 63 -3.80 -9.22 -0.25
CA VAL A 63 -3.03 -10.44 -0.01
C VAL A 63 -1.63 -10.31 -0.59
N GLY A 64 -1.53 -9.93 -1.87
CA GLY A 64 -0.26 -9.77 -2.58
C GLY A 64 0.65 -8.72 -1.94
N MET A 65 0.11 -7.55 -1.57
CA MET A 65 0.90 -6.49 -0.91
C MET A 65 1.47 -6.95 0.43
N LYS A 66 0.68 -7.68 1.22
CA LYS A 66 1.16 -8.17 2.52
C LYS A 66 2.26 -9.21 2.35
N GLU A 67 2.11 -10.12 1.39
CA GLU A 67 3.11 -11.15 1.09
C GLU A 67 4.39 -10.53 0.51
N LEU A 68 4.25 -9.58 -0.42
CA LEU A 68 5.38 -8.84 -0.99
C LEU A 68 6.20 -8.13 0.10
N ILE A 69 5.52 -7.47 1.06
CA ILE A 69 6.21 -6.80 2.17
C ILE A 69 6.88 -7.81 3.10
N ASP A 70 6.20 -8.92 3.44
CA ASP A 70 6.77 -9.96 4.29
C ASP A 70 8.02 -10.57 3.64
N THR A 71 7.97 -10.89 2.34
CA THR A 71 9.11 -11.42 1.58
C THR A 71 10.26 -10.40 1.45
N ALA A 72 9.94 -9.14 1.18
CA ALA A 72 10.95 -8.08 1.07
C ALA A 72 11.72 -7.88 2.38
N VAL A 73 11.04 -8.01 3.53
CA VAL A 73 11.69 -7.92 4.85
C VAL A 73 12.63 -9.10 5.10
N GLU A 74 12.30 -10.28 4.62
CA GLU A 74 13.25 -11.41 4.66
C GLU A 74 14.50 -11.12 3.81
N GLY A 75 14.35 -10.40 2.71
CA GLY A 75 15.45 -9.90 1.87
C GLY A 75 16.21 -8.70 2.44
N GLY A 76 15.85 -8.19 3.63
CA GLY A 76 16.57 -7.11 4.32
C GLY A 76 15.92 -5.73 4.21
N VAL A 77 14.71 -5.60 3.67
CA VAL A 77 13.98 -4.33 3.65
C VAL A 77 13.49 -3.99 5.07
N GLU A 78 13.76 -2.77 5.50
CA GLU A 78 13.40 -2.26 6.83
C GLU A 78 12.27 -1.22 6.77
N ALA A 79 12.13 -0.54 5.63
CA ALA A 79 11.11 0.46 5.45
C ALA A 79 10.47 0.37 4.06
N VAL A 80 9.14 0.56 4.01
CA VAL A 80 8.34 0.59 2.79
C VAL A 80 7.60 1.92 2.71
N VAL A 81 7.69 2.58 1.56
CA VAL A 81 6.97 3.82 1.28
C VAL A 81 5.96 3.57 0.16
N LEU A 82 4.68 3.74 0.49
CA LEU A 82 3.56 3.50 -0.41
C LEU A 82 3.06 4.81 -1.01
N GLY A 83 2.81 4.81 -2.30
CA GLY A 83 2.04 5.84 -3.01
C GLY A 83 0.93 5.19 -3.82
N MET A 84 -0.26 5.78 -3.81
CA MET A 84 -1.40 5.21 -4.51
C MET A 84 -2.50 6.24 -4.76
N PRO A 85 -3.36 6.03 -5.78
CA PRO A 85 -4.56 6.82 -5.97
C PRO A 85 -5.63 6.48 -4.91
N HIS A 86 -6.82 7.00 -5.11
CA HIS A 86 -7.96 6.80 -4.19
C HIS A 86 -8.52 5.36 -4.18
N ARG A 87 -8.50 4.64 -5.32
CA ARG A 87 -9.09 3.30 -5.41
C ARG A 87 -8.30 2.29 -4.56
N GLY A 88 -9.02 1.60 -3.69
CA GLY A 88 -8.44 0.66 -2.74
C GLY A 88 -7.73 1.29 -1.54
N ARG A 89 -7.64 2.63 -1.47
CA ARG A 89 -6.86 3.31 -0.44
C ARG A 89 -7.33 3.04 0.98
N LEU A 90 -8.65 3.03 1.22
CA LEU A 90 -9.20 2.73 2.55
C LEU A 90 -8.88 1.29 2.97
N ASN A 91 -8.92 0.36 2.03
CA ASN A 91 -8.58 -1.04 2.29
C ASN A 91 -7.08 -1.20 2.60
N VAL A 92 -6.21 -0.52 1.86
CA VAL A 92 -4.76 -0.50 2.14
C VAL A 92 -4.47 0.15 3.50
N LEU A 93 -5.13 1.27 3.83
CA LEU A 93 -5.01 1.89 5.15
C LEU A 93 -5.40 0.93 6.28
N ALA A 94 -6.54 0.25 6.15
CA ALA A 94 -7.04 -0.67 7.16
C ALA A 94 -6.19 -1.95 7.25
N ASN A 95 -5.97 -2.64 6.14
CA ASN A 95 -5.47 -4.01 6.13
C ASN A 95 -3.95 -4.13 5.91
N VAL A 96 -3.29 -3.15 5.30
CA VAL A 96 -1.84 -3.15 5.07
C VAL A 96 -1.13 -2.24 6.07
N VAL A 97 -1.54 -0.98 6.16
CA VAL A 97 -0.91 0.04 7.04
C VAL A 97 -1.42 -0.05 8.48
N ARG A 98 -2.52 -0.74 8.72
CA ARG A 98 -3.11 -0.95 10.07
C ARG A 98 -3.63 0.33 10.73
N LYS A 99 -4.23 1.22 9.94
CA LYS A 99 -4.98 2.35 10.49
C LYS A 99 -6.13 1.83 11.37
N PRO A 100 -6.29 2.34 12.60
CA PRO A 100 -7.41 1.93 13.44
C PRO A 100 -8.75 2.14 12.74
N LEU A 101 -9.61 1.11 12.77
CA LEU A 101 -10.91 1.16 12.10
C LEU A 101 -11.80 2.27 12.67
N GLU A 102 -11.69 2.54 13.97
CA GLU A 102 -12.40 3.62 14.64
C GLU A 102 -12.09 4.98 14.01
N GLN A 103 -10.85 5.23 13.63
CA GLN A 103 -10.44 6.46 12.94
C GLN A 103 -11.07 6.54 11.55
N ILE A 104 -11.04 5.43 10.79
CA ILE A 104 -11.66 5.38 9.45
C ILE A 104 -13.17 5.63 9.57
N PHE A 105 -13.85 5.02 10.53
CA PHE A 105 -15.29 5.22 10.72
C PHE A 105 -15.64 6.62 11.21
N ALA A 106 -14.82 7.22 12.08
CA ALA A 106 -14.98 8.61 12.51
C ALA A 106 -14.87 9.59 11.32
N GLU A 107 -13.94 9.35 10.41
CA GLU A 107 -13.80 10.14 9.17
C GLU A 107 -15.04 10.03 8.26
N PHE A 108 -15.71 8.87 8.22
CA PHE A 108 -16.99 8.73 7.52
C PHE A 108 -18.12 9.51 8.19
N GLN A 109 -18.07 9.67 9.51
CA GLN A 109 -19.05 10.41 10.28
C GLN A 109 -18.76 11.92 10.34
N GLY A 110 -17.63 12.37 9.77
CA GLY A 110 -17.21 13.77 9.84
C GLY A 110 -16.73 14.19 11.23
N VAL A 111 -16.40 13.24 12.09
CA VAL A 111 -15.85 13.51 13.42
C VAL A 111 -14.34 13.59 13.28
N ALA A 112 -13.76 14.76 13.60
CA ALA A 112 -12.31 14.90 13.68
C ALA A 112 -11.81 14.04 14.86
N THR A 113 -10.99 13.03 14.56
CA THR A 113 -10.23 12.34 15.61
C THR A 113 -8.99 13.17 15.91
N PRO A 114 -8.83 13.68 17.15
CA PRO A 114 -7.59 14.35 17.52
C PRO A 114 -6.45 13.32 17.42
N ASN A 115 -5.54 13.54 16.48
CA ASN A 115 -4.27 12.84 16.50
C ASN A 115 -3.34 13.69 17.37
N PRO A 116 -2.89 13.23 18.55
CA PRO A 116 -2.06 14.03 19.44
C PRO A 116 -0.73 14.48 18.83
N ASP A 117 -0.31 13.85 17.72
CA ASP A 117 0.91 14.17 16.99
C ASP A 117 0.68 15.04 15.74
N ASP A 118 -0.55 15.50 15.50
CA ASP A 118 -0.91 16.21 14.27
C ASP A 118 -1.38 17.64 14.58
N ASP A 119 -0.42 18.56 14.69
CA ASP A 119 -0.68 20.01 14.82
C ASP A 119 -1.41 20.58 13.57
N PHE A 120 -1.59 19.80 12.53
CA PHE A 120 -2.22 20.12 11.26
C PHE A 120 -3.46 19.28 10.94
N SER A 121 -4.16 18.74 11.91
CA SER A 121 -5.47 18.10 11.66
C SER A 121 -6.49 19.16 11.23
N GLY A 122 -6.26 19.72 10.06
CA GLY A 122 -7.22 20.56 9.37
C GLY A 122 -8.49 19.76 9.12
N SER A 123 -9.59 20.20 9.70
CA SER A 123 -10.93 19.62 9.62
C SER A 123 -11.56 19.63 8.22
N GLY A 124 -10.77 19.49 7.17
CA GLY A 124 -11.23 19.67 5.80
C GLY A 124 -10.67 18.74 4.74
N ASP A 125 -9.70 17.89 5.06
CA ASP A 125 -9.19 16.99 4.03
C ASP A 125 -10.09 15.76 3.85
N VAL A 126 -10.15 15.29 2.61
CA VAL A 126 -10.97 14.13 2.24
C VAL A 126 -10.26 12.88 2.74
N LYS A 127 -11.00 12.00 3.43
CA LYS A 127 -10.48 10.73 3.99
C LYS A 127 -9.62 9.90 3.03
N TYR A 128 -9.81 10.06 1.72
CA TYR A 128 -9.05 9.36 0.67
C TYR A 128 -7.67 9.96 0.38
N HIS A 129 -7.34 11.12 0.93
CA HIS A 129 -6.05 11.79 0.75
C HIS A 129 -5.10 11.55 1.92
N LEU A 130 -5.63 11.10 3.05
CA LEU A 130 -4.85 10.92 4.26
C LEU A 130 -3.78 9.84 4.10
N GLY A 131 -2.62 10.12 4.65
CA GLY A 131 -1.52 9.18 4.81
C GLY A 131 -1.49 8.58 6.22
N MET A 132 -0.59 7.63 6.42
CA MET A 132 -0.32 7.06 7.73
C MET A 132 1.04 6.38 7.74
N SER A 133 1.69 6.34 8.90
CA SER A 133 2.89 5.53 9.14
C SER A 133 2.65 4.58 10.30
N TYR A 134 3.13 3.36 10.16
CA TYR A 134 2.98 2.31 11.16
C TYR A 134 4.16 1.34 11.11
N THR A 135 4.61 0.86 12.26
CA THR A 135 5.61 -0.21 12.33
C THR A 135 4.88 -1.54 12.55
N ARG A 136 4.91 -2.38 11.53
CA ARG A 136 4.27 -3.70 11.54
C ARG A 136 5.27 -4.79 11.86
N GLN A 137 4.85 -5.82 12.60
CA GLN A 137 5.56 -7.09 12.66
C GLN A 137 5.17 -7.95 11.45
N THR A 138 6.16 -8.52 10.77
CA THR A 138 5.96 -9.51 9.71
C THR A 138 5.57 -10.87 10.27
N VAL A 139 5.27 -11.84 9.42
CA VAL A 139 4.98 -13.23 9.82
C VAL A 139 6.18 -13.84 10.59
N SER A 140 7.41 -13.48 10.21
CA SER A 140 8.63 -13.93 10.91
C SER A 140 8.95 -13.16 12.19
N GLY A 141 8.14 -12.17 12.55
CA GLY A 141 8.36 -11.34 13.74
C GLY A 141 9.34 -10.18 13.55
N LYS A 142 9.87 -9.97 12.35
CA LYS A 142 10.73 -8.80 12.05
C LYS A 142 9.89 -7.53 11.90
N PRO A 143 10.33 -6.39 12.48
CA PRO A 143 9.62 -5.13 12.30
C PRO A 143 9.88 -4.53 10.91
N VAL A 144 8.87 -3.89 10.34
CA VAL A 144 8.99 -3.07 9.12
C VAL A 144 8.21 -1.77 9.28
N GLN A 145 8.84 -0.66 8.93
CA GLN A 145 8.18 0.64 8.92
C GLN A 145 7.45 0.82 7.60
N ILE A 146 6.12 0.87 7.64
CA ILE A 146 5.29 1.13 6.46
C ILE A 146 4.77 2.57 6.53
N SER A 147 4.87 3.30 5.43
CA SER A 147 4.40 4.68 5.33
C SER A 147 3.62 4.87 4.03
N LEU A 148 2.32 5.12 4.14
CA LEU A 148 1.50 5.55 3.02
C LEU A 148 1.54 7.08 2.95
N VAL A 149 2.00 7.62 1.82
CA VAL A 149 2.12 9.06 1.61
C VAL A 149 0.72 9.67 1.41
N ALA A 150 0.46 10.80 2.07
CA ALA A 150 -0.71 11.61 1.77
C ALA A 150 -0.60 12.17 0.34
N ASN A 151 -1.69 12.20 -0.41
CA ASN A 151 -1.72 12.76 -1.75
C ASN A 151 -3.10 13.28 -2.14
N PRO A 152 -3.18 14.30 -3.00
CA PRO A 152 -4.45 14.79 -3.54
C PRO A 152 -5.03 13.83 -4.60
N SER A 153 -6.19 14.18 -5.16
CA SER A 153 -6.82 13.44 -6.26
C SER A 153 -6.10 13.57 -7.62
N HIS A 154 -4.97 14.24 -7.67
CA HIS A 154 -4.16 14.38 -8.89
C HIS A 154 -3.43 13.06 -9.15
N LEU A 155 -3.93 12.30 -10.11
CA LEU A 155 -3.39 10.98 -10.44
C LEU A 155 -1.92 11.07 -10.84
N GLU A 156 -1.12 10.16 -10.33
CA GLU A 156 0.34 10.00 -10.55
C GLU A 156 1.23 11.08 -9.92
N ALA A 157 0.65 12.18 -9.41
CA ALA A 157 1.45 13.25 -8.78
C ALA A 157 2.20 12.80 -7.52
N VAL A 158 1.80 11.68 -6.91
CA VAL A 158 2.47 11.09 -5.74
C VAL A 158 3.77 10.36 -6.08
N ASN A 159 3.99 9.98 -7.35
CA ASN A 159 5.14 9.19 -7.76
C ASN A 159 6.47 9.87 -7.36
N PRO A 160 6.77 11.10 -7.80
CA PRO A 160 8.02 11.76 -7.43
C PRO A 160 8.12 12.06 -5.92
N VAL A 161 6.97 12.21 -5.22
CA VAL A 161 6.96 12.40 -3.77
C VAL A 161 7.41 11.14 -3.04
N VAL A 162 6.94 9.97 -3.47
CA VAL A 162 7.38 8.68 -2.93
C VAL A 162 8.86 8.46 -3.19
N GLU A 163 9.32 8.68 -4.42
CA GLU A 163 10.73 8.53 -4.80
C GLU A 163 11.64 9.44 -3.99
N GLY A 164 11.28 10.71 -3.86
CA GLY A 164 11.99 11.66 -3.03
C GLY A 164 12.04 11.27 -1.56
N LYS A 165 10.91 10.78 -1.01
CA LYS A 165 10.84 10.28 0.36
C LYS A 165 11.70 9.02 0.58
N VAL A 166 11.69 8.10 -0.36
CA VAL A 166 12.56 6.90 -0.35
C VAL A 166 14.02 7.32 -0.38
N ARG A 167 14.39 8.22 -1.29
CA ARG A 167 15.77 8.70 -1.40
C ARG A 167 16.25 9.39 -0.12
N ALA A 168 15.40 10.19 0.50
CA ALA A 168 15.71 10.82 1.79
C ALA A 168 15.91 9.77 2.90
N LYS A 169 15.02 8.79 3.00
CA LYS A 169 15.15 7.69 3.98
C LYS A 169 16.46 6.91 3.78
N GLN A 170 16.79 6.53 2.55
CA GLN A 170 18.05 5.87 2.22
C GLN A 170 19.25 6.69 2.70
N HIS A 171 19.23 8.01 2.44
CA HIS A 171 20.30 8.91 2.88
C HIS A 171 20.45 8.92 4.40
N TYR A 172 19.36 9.15 5.14
CA TYR A 172 19.40 9.23 6.62
C TYR A 172 19.69 7.89 7.28
N MET A 173 19.35 6.77 6.65
CA MET A 173 19.65 5.42 7.14
C MET A 173 21.06 4.93 6.74
N GLY A 174 21.79 5.69 5.94
CA GLY A 174 23.08 5.26 5.38
C GLY A 174 22.95 4.07 4.44
N ASP A 175 21.80 3.92 3.77
CA ASP A 175 21.50 2.85 2.83
C ASP A 175 22.09 3.20 1.44
N ASN A 176 23.42 3.10 1.32
CA ASN A 176 24.13 3.44 0.09
C ASN A 176 23.84 2.46 -1.05
N GLU A 177 23.61 1.19 -0.70
CA GLU A 177 23.29 0.12 -1.66
C GLU A 177 21.82 0.12 -2.08
N ARG A 178 20.96 0.93 -1.44
CA ARG A 178 19.53 1.07 -1.74
C ARG A 178 18.74 -0.24 -1.62
N THR A 179 19.08 -1.04 -0.63
CA THR A 179 18.49 -2.36 -0.39
C THR A 179 17.55 -2.41 0.81
N ARG A 180 17.52 -1.34 1.65
CA ARG A 180 16.78 -1.34 2.91
C ARG A 180 15.47 -0.55 2.87
N VAL A 181 15.29 0.31 1.86
CA VAL A 181 14.07 1.12 1.70
C VAL A 181 13.44 0.85 0.35
N MET A 182 12.23 0.32 0.35
CA MET A 182 11.50 -0.07 -0.86
C MET A 182 10.32 0.87 -1.14
N PRO A 183 10.23 1.48 -2.34
CA PRO A 183 9.00 2.12 -2.80
C PRO A 183 8.00 1.09 -3.32
N ILE A 184 6.70 1.34 -3.11
CA ILE A 184 5.62 0.65 -3.82
C ILE A 184 4.66 1.71 -4.35
N LEU A 185 4.50 1.76 -5.65
CA LEU A 185 3.56 2.63 -6.34
C LEU A 185 2.43 1.78 -6.94
N LEU A 186 1.19 2.15 -6.62
CA LEU A 186 0.01 1.58 -7.25
C LEU A 186 -0.56 2.59 -8.22
N HIS A 187 -1.02 2.10 -9.36
CA HIS A 187 -1.50 2.92 -10.45
C HIS A 187 -2.88 2.47 -10.92
N GLY A 188 -3.65 3.40 -11.47
CA GLY A 188 -4.76 3.05 -12.35
C GLY A 188 -4.21 2.93 -13.79
N ASP A 189 -4.72 1.99 -14.56
CA ASP A 189 -4.26 1.67 -15.91
C ASP A 189 -4.24 2.87 -16.87
N ALA A 190 -5.35 3.60 -16.94
CA ALA A 190 -5.47 4.77 -17.78
C ALA A 190 -4.56 5.94 -17.33
N ALA A 191 -4.40 6.13 -16.01
CA ALA A 191 -3.52 7.16 -15.49
C ALA A 191 -2.05 6.82 -15.78
N PHE A 192 -1.65 5.58 -15.56
CA PHE A 192 -0.30 5.11 -15.84
C PHE A 192 0.07 5.26 -17.31
N SER A 193 -0.86 4.97 -18.23
CA SER A 193 -0.61 5.08 -19.67
C SER A 193 -0.73 6.52 -20.21
N GLY A 194 -1.42 7.42 -19.51
CA GLY A 194 -1.81 8.73 -20.06
C GLY A 194 -1.26 9.97 -19.35
N GLN A 195 -0.75 9.85 -18.12
CA GLN A 195 -0.24 11.00 -17.38
C GLN A 195 1.24 11.26 -17.70
N GLY A 196 1.56 12.51 -18.08
CA GLY A 196 2.91 12.91 -18.49
C GLY A 196 3.98 12.64 -17.43
N VAL A 197 3.66 12.84 -16.14
CA VAL A 197 4.58 12.60 -15.01
C VAL A 197 5.08 11.14 -14.92
N VAL A 198 4.38 10.19 -15.52
CA VAL A 198 4.80 8.78 -15.55
C VAL A 198 6.00 8.58 -16.48
N PHE A 199 6.10 9.39 -17.53
CA PHE A 199 7.19 9.31 -18.52
C PHE A 199 8.45 10.06 -18.09
N GLU A 200 8.33 10.99 -17.15
CA GLU A 200 9.45 11.72 -16.54
C GLU A 200 10.24 10.85 -15.55
#